data_b060c26472179a13a0a5e730a054fc25
#
_entry.id   b060c26472179a13a0a5e730a054fc25
#
_cell.length_a   1.000
_cell.length_b   1.000
_cell.length_c   1.000
_cell.angle_alpha   90.00
_cell.angle_beta   90.00
_cell.angle_gamma   90.00
#
_symmetry.space_group_name_H-M   'P 1'
#
loop_
_entity.id
_entity.type
_entity.pdbx_description
1 polymer ?
#
loop_
_entity_poly.entity_id
_entity_poly.type
_entity_poly.pdbx_seq_one_letter_code
_entity_poly.pdbx_strand_id
1 'polypeptide(L)'
;MTPRGRRLLAVAFLVGLLVGLSVLHGTLVPTATDGRYPGPEAIAINEDVPTGNAVTVWGTVVATDPVVIETEPRGQSVRFTLTGEPVADVSVGTTVGVHGTLASPDNVAVDRALLQEPWELQYLYGISAIAGLWVLGRFLRDWHLDGSTLSFQPRSQDD
;
A
#
# COMPACT_ATOMS: atom_id res chain seq x y z
N MET A 1 -3.81 -22.55 -37.23
CA MET A 1 -3.81 -22.43 -35.75
C MET A 1 -5.13 -22.91 -35.23
N THR A 2 -5.14 -23.84 -34.31
CA THR A 2 -6.37 -24.35 -33.71
C THR A 2 -7.01 -23.27 -32.85
N PRO A 3 -8.33 -23.22 -32.69
CA PRO A 3 -9.02 -22.21 -31.84
C PRO A 3 -8.53 -22.24 -30.39
N ARG A 4 -8.05 -23.40 -29.90
CA ARG A 4 -7.40 -23.54 -28.59
C ARG A 4 -6.07 -22.81 -28.53
N GLY A 5 -5.23 -22.94 -29.56
CA GLY A 5 -3.91 -22.26 -29.60
C GLY A 5 -4.05 -20.73 -29.57
N ARG A 6 -5.04 -20.20 -30.27
CA ARG A 6 -5.33 -18.75 -30.26
C ARG A 6 -5.76 -18.23 -28.87
N ARG A 7 -6.59 -18.99 -28.16
CA ARG A 7 -7.04 -18.61 -26.80
C ARG A 7 -5.91 -18.70 -25.79
N LEU A 8 -5.10 -19.75 -25.83
CA LEU A 8 -3.90 -19.88 -24.97
C LEU A 8 -2.92 -18.74 -25.22
N LEU A 9 -2.68 -18.39 -26.48
CA LEU A 9 -1.85 -17.24 -26.82
C LEU A 9 -2.42 -15.91 -26.30
N ALA A 10 -3.73 -15.70 -26.39
CA ALA A 10 -4.38 -14.51 -25.87
C ALA A 10 -4.25 -14.42 -24.34
N VAL A 11 -4.46 -15.52 -23.63
CA VAL A 11 -4.30 -15.58 -22.17
C VAL A 11 -2.84 -15.33 -21.78
N ALA A 12 -1.90 -16.01 -22.45
CA ALA A 12 -0.48 -15.80 -22.19
C ALA A 12 -0.04 -14.34 -22.46
N PHE A 13 -0.57 -13.73 -23.52
CA PHE A 13 -0.32 -12.32 -23.84
C PHE A 13 -0.88 -11.40 -22.75
N LEU A 14 -2.11 -11.62 -22.29
CA LEU A 14 -2.73 -10.83 -21.21
C LEU A 14 -1.97 -10.94 -19.89
N VAL A 15 -1.56 -12.16 -19.52
CA VAL A 15 -0.74 -12.39 -18.32
C VAL A 15 0.63 -11.71 -18.46
N GLY A 16 1.27 -11.85 -19.61
CA GLY A 16 2.55 -11.18 -19.90
C GLY A 16 2.42 -9.66 -19.87
N LEU A 17 1.33 -9.11 -20.40
CA LEU A 17 1.02 -7.68 -20.35
C LEU A 17 0.82 -7.20 -18.91
N LEU A 18 0.06 -7.96 -18.10
CA LEU A 18 -0.19 -7.63 -16.69
C LEU A 18 1.12 -7.61 -15.89
N VAL A 19 1.95 -8.65 -16.06
CA VAL A 19 3.26 -8.71 -15.40
C VAL A 19 4.17 -7.57 -15.89
N GLY A 20 4.20 -7.30 -17.18
CA GLY A 20 4.96 -6.21 -17.77
C GLY A 20 4.55 -4.84 -17.22
N LEU A 21 3.24 -4.58 -17.14
CA LEU A 21 2.70 -3.35 -16.56
C LEU A 21 3.01 -3.25 -15.06
N SER A 22 2.98 -4.36 -14.31
CA SER A 22 3.32 -4.37 -12.88
C SER A 22 4.80 -4.04 -12.67
N VAL A 23 5.69 -4.61 -13.47
CA VAL A 23 7.12 -4.29 -13.43
C VAL A 23 7.36 -2.83 -13.83
N LEU A 24 6.74 -2.38 -14.91
CA LEU A 24 6.84 -0.99 -15.37
C LEU A 24 6.35 -0.02 -14.28
N HIS A 25 5.23 -0.32 -13.63
CA HIS A 25 4.72 0.48 -12.51
C HIS A 25 5.75 0.55 -11.38
N GLY A 26 6.34 -0.58 -11.00
CA GLY A 26 7.37 -0.62 -9.94
C GLY A 26 8.63 0.19 -10.29
N THR A 27 8.98 0.30 -11.58
CA THR A 27 10.13 1.12 -12.03
C THR A 27 9.80 2.60 -12.16
N LEU A 28 8.52 2.94 -12.36
CA LEU A 28 8.03 4.33 -12.51
C LEU A 28 7.55 4.95 -11.19
N VAL A 29 7.56 4.18 -10.08
CA VAL A 29 7.28 4.76 -8.76
C VAL A 29 8.36 5.83 -8.51
N PRO A 30 7.99 7.12 -8.39
CA PRO A 30 8.96 8.17 -8.11
C PRO A 30 9.69 7.81 -6.82
N THR A 31 11.00 7.80 -6.87
CA THR A 31 11.79 7.78 -5.65
C THR A 31 11.40 9.01 -4.83
N ALA A 32 11.25 8.86 -3.52
CA ALA A 32 10.78 9.89 -2.60
C ALA A 32 11.52 11.24 -2.71
N THR A 33 12.58 11.29 -3.52
CA THR A 33 13.38 12.47 -3.83
C THR A 33 12.65 13.54 -4.67
N ASP A 34 11.59 13.15 -5.41
CA ASP A 34 10.80 14.08 -6.23
C ASP A 34 9.53 14.56 -5.49
N GLY A 35 9.30 14.11 -4.28
CA GLY A 35 8.21 14.56 -3.44
C GLY A 35 8.40 15.99 -2.99
N ARG A 36 7.35 16.79 -3.08
CA ARG A 36 7.32 18.19 -2.62
C ARG A 36 7.68 18.30 -1.11
N TYR A 37 7.67 17.17 -0.40
CA TYR A 37 8.01 17.04 1.01
C TYR A 37 8.93 15.84 1.22
N PRO A 38 10.14 16.04 1.76
CA PRO A 38 11.06 14.93 2.10
C PRO A 38 10.39 13.92 3.04
N GLY A 39 10.52 12.64 2.69
CA GLY A 39 10.08 11.53 3.53
C GLY A 39 11.16 11.05 4.49
N PRO A 40 10.86 10.02 5.32
CA PRO A 40 11.80 9.49 6.31
C PRO A 40 13.10 8.98 5.68
N GLU A 41 13.06 8.48 4.44
CA GLU A 41 14.26 8.04 3.73
C GLU A 41 15.20 9.20 3.41
N ALA A 42 14.64 10.34 2.98
CA ALA A 42 15.43 11.53 2.67
C ALA A 42 16.07 12.12 3.93
N ILE A 43 15.33 12.10 5.05
CA ILE A 43 15.82 12.62 6.34
C ILE A 43 16.91 11.71 6.92
N ALA A 44 16.71 10.37 6.85
CA ALA A 44 17.63 9.41 7.43
C ALA A 44 18.93 9.23 6.65
N ILE A 45 18.91 9.48 5.32
CA ILE A 45 20.06 9.22 4.43
C ILE A 45 20.77 10.51 4.04
N ASN A 46 20.02 11.60 3.88
CA ASN A 46 20.56 12.92 3.62
C ASN A 46 20.58 13.69 4.95
N GLU A 47 21.73 13.77 5.59
CA GLU A 47 22.00 14.69 6.71
C GLU A 47 21.74 16.17 6.32
N ASP A 48 21.46 16.43 5.05
CA ASP A 48 21.27 17.76 4.44
C ASP A 48 19.81 18.22 4.30
N VAL A 49 18.82 17.52 4.92
CA VAL A 49 17.48 18.10 5.00
C VAL A 49 17.50 19.25 6.01
N PRO A 50 17.44 20.52 5.56
CA PRO A 50 17.54 21.65 6.47
C PRO A 50 16.39 21.64 7.48
N THR A 51 16.70 21.96 8.73
CA THR A 51 15.65 22.28 9.72
C THR A 51 14.80 23.43 9.21
N GLY A 52 13.50 23.36 9.50
CA GLY A 52 12.51 24.28 8.97
C GLY A 52 11.83 23.84 7.68
N ASN A 53 12.28 22.75 7.05
CA ASN A 53 11.59 22.19 5.90
C ASN A 53 10.34 21.39 6.29
N ALA A 54 9.30 21.50 5.46
CA ALA A 54 8.13 20.67 5.59
C ALA A 54 8.46 19.24 5.18
N VAL A 55 8.04 18.27 6.02
CA VAL A 55 8.31 16.84 5.86
C VAL A 55 7.03 16.03 6.03
N THR A 56 7.02 14.84 5.46
CA THR A 56 5.95 13.85 5.69
C THR A 56 6.58 12.54 6.11
N VAL A 57 6.27 12.08 7.30
CA VAL A 57 6.84 10.86 7.89
C VAL A 57 5.74 9.90 8.27
N TRP A 58 5.92 8.62 7.91
CA TRP A 58 5.05 7.52 8.33
C TRP A 58 5.84 6.59 9.25
N GLY A 59 5.21 6.17 10.34
CA GLY A 59 5.86 5.24 11.26
C GLY A 59 4.88 4.68 12.28
N THR A 60 5.36 3.70 13.05
CA THR A 60 4.60 3.08 14.14
C THR A 60 4.95 3.77 15.45
N VAL A 61 3.96 4.12 16.24
CA VAL A 61 4.15 4.72 17.57
C VAL A 61 4.78 3.69 18.50
N VAL A 62 5.96 4.02 19.04
CA VAL A 62 6.70 3.16 19.99
C VAL A 62 6.73 3.73 21.39
N ALA A 63 6.44 5.01 21.58
CA ALA A 63 6.28 5.67 22.87
C ALA A 63 5.27 6.81 22.76
N THR A 64 4.64 7.16 23.89
CA THR A 64 3.58 8.19 23.93
C THR A 64 3.91 9.40 24.81
N ASP A 65 5.00 9.37 25.57
CA ASP A 65 5.44 10.48 26.43
C ASP A 65 6.97 10.58 26.48
N PRO A 66 7.63 11.33 25.58
CA PRO A 66 7.09 11.99 24.40
C PRO A 66 6.62 11.00 23.33
N VAL A 67 5.78 11.46 22.40
CA VAL A 67 5.36 10.62 21.27
C VAL A 67 6.55 10.37 20.36
N VAL A 68 6.89 9.09 20.16
CA VAL A 68 7.97 8.66 19.27
C VAL A 68 7.43 7.67 18.26
N ILE A 69 7.71 7.90 17.00
CA ILE A 69 7.44 6.95 15.92
C ILE A 69 8.74 6.31 15.44
N GLU A 70 8.63 5.04 15.08
CA GLU A 70 9.71 4.27 14.47
C GLU A 70 9.34 3.94 13.02
N THR A 71 10.29 4.13 12.13
CA THR A 71 10.17 3.79 10.71
C THR A 71 11.43 3.05 10.27
N GLU A 72 11.31 2.19 9.27
CA GLU A 72 12.43 1.37 8.78
C GLU A 72 12.75 1.66 7.30
N PRO A 73 13.23 2.86 6.97
CA PRO A 73 13.65 3.16 5.61
C PRO A 73 14.84 2.26 5.24
N ARG A 74 14.69 1.50 4.15
CA ARG A 74 15.72 0.56 3.64
C ARG A 74 16.26 -0.43 4.69
N GLY A 75 15.41 -0.82 5.67
CA GLY A 75 15.79 -1.77 6.70
C GLY A 75 16.64 -1.20 7.85
N GLN A 76 16.75 0.12 7.94
CA GLN A 76 17.37 0.80 9.09
C GLN A 76 16.27 1.41 9.96
N SER A 77 16.26 1.06 11.24
CA SER A 77 15.31 1.66 12.20
C SER A 77 15.72 3.09 12.51
N VAL A 78 14.80 4.03 12.25
CA VAL A 78 14.96 5.46 12.53
C VAL A 78 13.79 5.90 13.40
N ARG A 79 14.06 6.71 14.42
CA ARG A 79 13.06 7.23 15.34
C ARG A 79 12.92 8.72 15.22
N PHE A 80 11.67 9.18 15.21
CA PHE A 80 11.34 10.60 15.24
C PHE A 80 10.48 10.91 16.45
N THR A 81 10.87 11.92 17.19
CA THR A 81 10.05 12.50 18.25
C THR A 81 9.04 13.46 17.61
N LEU A 82 7.78 13.31 17.96
CA LEU A 82 6.71 14.16 17.46
C LEU A 82 6.30 15.16 18.51
N THR A 83 6.18 16.42 18.11
CA THR A 83 5.71 17.51 18.98
C THR A 83 4.52 18.20 18.34
N GLY A 84 3.48 18.53 19.12
CA GLY A 84 2.27 19.20 18.64
C GLY A 84 0.98 18.51 19.10
N GLU A 85 -0.12 19.24 19.11
CA GLU A 85 -1.44 18.77 19.57
C GLU A 85 -2.04 17.61 18.75
N PRO A 86 -1.85 17.51 17.40
CA PRO A 86 -2.47 16.46 16.60
C PRO A 86 -2.10 15.03 16.96
N VAL A 87 -1.08 14.81 17.81
CA VAL A 87 -0.60 13.49 18.23
C VAL A 87 -0.83 13.19 19.71
N ALA A 88 -1.60 13.99 20.41
CA ALA A 88 -1.81 13.86 21.85
C ALA A 88 -2.54 12.56 22.27
N ASP A 89 -3.41 12.01 21.41
CA ASP A 89 -4.26 10.85 21.71
C ASP A 89 -3.85 9.58 20.94
N VAL A 90 -2.58 9.37 20.68
CA VAL A 90 -2.09 8.19 19.98
C VAL A 90 -1.75 7.06 20.94
N SER A 91 -1.90 5.81 20.50
CA SER A 91 -1.53 4.60 21.23
C SER A 91 -0.31 3.94 20.65
N VAL A 92 0.49 3.28 21.51
CA VAL A 92 1.62 2.44 21.05
C VAL A 92 1.12 1.34 20.11
N GLY A 93 1.81 1.15 18.99
CA GLY A 93 1.44 0.20 17.93
C GLY A 93 0.55 0.78 16.84
N THR A 94 0.04 2.00 16.99
CA THR A 94 -0.73 2.68 15.92
C THR A 94 0.22 3.17 14.83
N THR A 95 -0.16 2.99 13.57
CA THR A 95 0.54 3.60 12.45
C THR A 95 0.08 5.03 12.26
N VAL A 96 1.00 5.96 12.27
CA VAL A 96 0.74 7.40 12.12
C VAL A 96 1.47 7.96 10.93
N GLY A 97 0.75 8.69 10.08
CA GLY A 97 1.31 9.56 9.07
C GLY A 97 1.27 10.99 9.55
N VAL A 98 2.41 11.64 9.66
CA VAL A 98 2.50 13.02 10.11
C VAL A 98 3.03 13.91 9.00
N HIS A 99 2.41 15.07 8.86
CA HIS A 99 2.90 16.18 8.06
C HIS A 99 3.24 17.33 9.01
N GLY A 100 4.42 17.87 8.87
CA GLY A 100 4.89 18.91 9.76
C GLY A 100 6.23 19.49 9.33
N THR A 101 6.87 20.19 10.23
CA THR A 101 8.15 20.86 10.01
C THR A 101 9.27 20.15 10.78
N LEU A 102 10.40 19.88 10.12
CA LEU A 102 11.57 19.29 10.76
C LEU A 102 12.19 20.31 11.72
N ALA A 103 11.99 20.14 13.02
CA ALA A 103 12.54 21.05 14.03
C ALA A 103 14.00 20.72 14.36
N SER A 104 14.36 19.43 14.32
CA SER A 104 15.75 18.90 14.43
C SER A 104 15.84 17.58 13.64
N PRO A 105 17.02 16.98 13.41
CA PRO A 105 17.16 15.75 12.63
C PRO A 105 16.28 14.59 13.08
N ASP A 106 15.85 14.58 14.32
CA ASP A 106 15.05 13.55 14.99
C ASP A 106 13.72 14.06 15.56
N ASN A 107 13.37 15.34 15.32
CA ASN A 107 12.15 15.95 15.87
C ASN A 107 11.33 16.60 14.77
N VAL A 108 10.05 16.24 14.70
CA VAL A 108 9.07 16.80 13.78
C VAL A 108 7.99 17.54 14.56
N ALA A 109 7.87 18.83 14.30
CA ALA A 109 6.76 19.64 14.76
C ALA A 109 5.56 19.37 13.85
N VAL A 110 4.54 18.70 14.38
CA VAL A 110 3.41 18.16 13.63
C VAL A 110 2.33 19.21 13.44
N ASP A 111 2.00 19.49 12.17
CA ASP A 111 0.89 20.34 11.78
C ASP A 111 -0.40 19.54 11.56
N ARG A 112 -0.25 18.29 11.07
CA ARG A 112 -1.37 17.39 10.80
C ARG A 112 -0.94 15.93 10.97
N ALA A 113 -1.78 15.14 11.64
CA ALA A 113 -1.61 13.69 11.77
C ALA A 113 -2.77 12.93 11.13
N LEU A 114 -2.46 11.80 10.52
CA LEU A 114 -3.39 10.80 10.02
C LEU A 114 -3.12 9.51 10.80
N LEU A 115 -4.11 9.07 11.55
CA LEU A 115 -4.05 7.84 12.33
C LEU A 115 -4.62 6.70 11.48
N GLN A 116 -3.90 5.59 11.41
CA GLN A 116 -4.37 4.37 10.76
C GLN A 116 -4.38 3.25 11.80
N GLU A 117 -5.57 2.78 12.13
CA GLU A 117 -5.73 1.69 13.08
C GLU A 117 -5.44 0.33 12.41
N PRO A 118 -4.74 -0.60 13.07
CA PRO A 118 -4.34 -1.88 12.47
C PRO A 118 -5.51 -2.74 11.99
N TRP A 119 -6.70 -2.62 12.62
CA TRP A 119 -7.89 -3.39 12.27
C TRP A 119 -8.59 -2.93 10.99
N GLU A 120 -8.40 -1.65 10.58
CA GLU A 120 -9.03 -1.09 9.37
C GLU A 120 -8.58 -1.84 8.12
N LEU A 121 -7.30 -2.17 8.05
CA LEU A 121 -6.73 -2.91 6.93
C LEU A 121 -7.26 -4.35 6.86
N GLN A 122 -7.37 -5.01 8.02
CA GLN A 122 -7.91 -6.37 8.13
C GLN A 122 -9.39 -6.43 7.75
N TYR A 123 -10.17 -5.45 8.17
CA TYR A 123 -11.57 -5.30 7.80
C TYR A 123 -11.74 -5.10 6.29
N LEU A 124 -10.92 -4.24 5.69
CA LEU A 124 -10.95 -4.00 4.24
C LEU A 124 -10.63 -5.26 3.44
N TYR A 125 -9.59 -6.00 3.83
CA TYR A 125 -9.24 -7.28 3.19
C TYR A 125 -10.34 -8.34 3.41
N GLY A 126 -10.94 -8.39 4.59
CA GLY A 126 -12.04 -9.31 4.90
C GLY A 126 -13.25 -9.10 3.99
N ILE A 127 -13.71 -7.87 3.84
CA ILE A 127 -14.82 -7.53 2.94
C ILE A 127 -14.46 -7.86 1.48
N SER A 128 -13.26 -7.51 1.04
CA SER A 128 -12.80 -7.80 -0.32
C SER A 128 -12.75 -9.29 -0.60
N ALA A 129 -12.29 -10.09 0.35
CA ALA A 129 -12.26 -11.56 0.23
C ALA A 129 -13.67 -12.15 0.14
N ILE A 130 -14.60 -11.70 0.98
CA ILE A 130 -16.00 -12.16 0.96
C ILE A 130 -16.65 -11.79 -0.37
N ALA A 131 -16.48 -10.56 -0.85
CA ALA A 131 -17.01 -10.12 -2.13
C ALA A 131 -16.42 -10.94 -3.29
N GLY A 132 -15.11 -11.17 -3.29
CA GLY A 132 -14.43 -12.00 -4.28
C GLY A 132 -14.91 -13.45 -4.30
N LEU A 133 -15.07 -14.06 -3.14
CA LEU A 133 -15.60 -15.42 -3.01
C LEU A 133 -17.06 -15.51 -3.47
N TRP A 134 -17.87 -14.50 -3.19
CA TRP A 134 -19.26 -14.45 -3.66
C TRP A 134 -19.34 -14.37 -5.19
N VAL A 135 -18.55 -13.48 -5.81
CA VAL A 135 -18.47 -13.35 -7.27
C VAL A 135 -17.96 -14.65 -7.90
N LEU A 136 -16.92 -15.25 -7.32
CA LEU A 136 -16.37 -16.53 -7.77
C LEU A 136 -17.40 -17.66 -7.65
N GLY A 137 -18.10 -17.75 -6.53
CA GLY A 137 -19.16 -18.74 -6.33
C GLY A 137 -20.29 -18.59 -7.35
N ARG A 138 -20.72 -17.36 -7.60
CA ARG A 138 -21.72 -17.08 -8.64
C ARG A 138 -21.22 -17.45 -10.03
N PHE A 139 -19.97 -17.10 -10.34
CA PHE A 139 -19.36 -17.43 -11.62
C PHE A 139 -19.27 -18.96 -11.84
N LEU A 140 -18.79 -19.71 -10.86
CA LEU A 140 -18.70 -21.18 -10.93
C LEU A 140 -20.08 -21.86 -11.00
N ARG A 141 -21.10 -21.23 -10.41
CA ARG A 141 -22.48 -21.73 -10.49
C ARG A 141 -23.09 -21.53 -11.89
N ASP A 142 -22.92 -20.35 -12.47
CA ASP A 142 -23.58 -19.96 -13.70
C ASP A 142 -22.78 -20.38 -14.96
N TRP A 143 -21.47 -20.67 -14.78
CA TRP A 143 -20.56 -21.01 -15.87
C TRP A 143 -19.84 -22.32 -15.62
N HIS A 144 -19.56 -23.08 -16.67
CA HIS A 144 -18.66 -24.23 -16.65
C HIS A 144 -17.56 -24.10 -17.69
N LEU A 145 -16.39 -24.65 -17.36
CA LEU A 145 -15.24 -24.69 -18.26
C LEU A 145 -15.38 -25.92 -19.17
N ASP A 146 -15.57 -25.70 -20.45
CA ASP A 146 -15.44 -26.78 -21.42
C ASP A 146 -13.94 -27.09 -21.64
N GLY A 147 -13.49 -28.21 -21.07
CA GLY A 147 -12.11 -28.66 -21.21
C GLY A 147 -11.69 -28.98 -22.63
N SER A 148 -12.65 -29.19 -23.54
CA SER A 148 -12.38 -29.50 -24.94
C SER A 148 -12.04 -28.25 -25.76
N THR A 149 -12.60 -27.11 -25.45
CA THR A 149 -12.44 -25.85 -26.16
C THR A 149 -11.75 -24.77 -25.35
N LEU A 150 -11.49 -25.02 -24.04
CA LEU A 150 -10.98 -24.06 -23.07
C LEU A 150 -11.82 -22.76 -23.11
N SER A 151 -13.14 -22.91 -23.11
CA SER A 151 -14.08 -21.79 -23.12
C SER A 151 -15.04 -21.92 -21.95
N PHE A 152 -15.39 -20.77 -21.37
CA PHE A 152 -16.47 -20.71 -20.41
C PHE A 152 -17.81 -20.71 -21.16
N GLN A 153 -18.70 -21.62 -20.78
CA GLN A 153 -20.04 -21.72 -21.33
C GLN A 153 -21.07 -21.54 -20.21
N PRO A 154 -22.14 -20.79 -20.44
CA PRO A 154 -23.21 -20.71 -19.48
C PRO A 154 -23.86 -22.09 -19.32
N ARG A 155 -24.18 -22.46 -18.08
CA ARG A 155 -25.00 -23.66 -17.83
C ARG A 155 -26.38 -23.39 -18.34
N SER A 156 -26.88 -24.20 -19.31
CA SER A 156 -28.27 -24.20 -19.70
C SER A 156 -29.12 -24.57 -18.47
N GLN A 157 -29.98 -23.68 -18.06
CA GLN A 157 -31.06 -24.03 -17.15
C GLN A 157 -32.08 -24.76 -18.00
N ASP A 158 -32.03 -26.09 -18.04
CA ASP A 158 -33.17 -26.87 -18.54
C ASP A 158 -34.27 -26.74 -17.50
N ASP A 159 -35.38 -26.05 -17.89
CA ASP A 159 -36.65 -26.01 -17.16
C ASP A 159 -37.32 -27.38 -17.18
#